data_2697194a1cda50ae86a38e13b7cd8a92
#
_entry.id   2697194a1cda50ae86a38e13b7cd8a92
#
_cell.length_a   1.000
_cell.length_b   1.000
_cell.length_c   1.000
_cell.angle_alpha   90.00
_cell.angle_beta   90.00
_cell.angle_gamma   90.00
#
_symmetry.space_group_name_H-M   'P 1'
#
loop_
_entity.id
_entity.type
_entity.pdbx_description
1 polymer ?
#
loop_
_entity_poly.entity_id
_entity_poly.type
_entity_poly.pdbx_seq_one_letter_code
_entity_poly.pdbx_strand_id
1 'polypeptide(L)'
;MISSIETEKHSKTIYNIPLGTLYGIGAGALWGAVFLAPELVSDFTPLQLAIGRFLAYGIISFVVIMPRWSVIKQHVKRQDWRALFWLSLFGNTVYYILLSKAVQSGGIALTSLVMGFLPVAVTIIGSRDKGAVSLTVLLPSLFLCGAGAICIGWEALKAPEATHQTSMGLLWAVAALLSWTAYAVGNSRSLARLGMVSVYDWNLLMGLVTGAQAACLIPIALLSGHLQHDLISWGWFTGVSTIVAIIASFFGNGLWNRMSCLLPLTMTGQMILFETLFALIYGFLWEDRWPRPIEVAAFMLIVCSVMTCVSAHRKHHRT
;
A
#
# COMPACT_ATOMS: atom_id res chain seq x y z
N MET A 1 28.01 -47.50 -1.41
CA MET A 1 27.82 -46.68 -2.61
C MET A 1 26.31 -46.51 -2.79
N ILE A 2 25.70 -45.68 -1.98
CA ILE A 2 24.31 -45.24 -2.12
C ILE A 2 24.41 -43.73 -2.13
N SER A 3 24.49 -43.21 -3.37
CA SER A 3 24.59 -41.80 -3.71
C SER A 3 23.24 -41.16 -3.52
N SER A 4 23.19 -40.20 -2.57
CA SER A 4 22.54 -38.91 -2.66
C SER A 4 21.60 -38.70 -3.88
N ILE A 5 20.30 -38.91 -3.66
CA ILE A 5 19.25 -38.21 -4.37
C ILE A 5 18.54 -37.36 -3.33
N GLU A 6 19.19 -36.28 -2.91
CA GLU A 6 18.50 -35.13 -2.37
C GLU A 6 17.76 -34.47 -3.55
N THR A 7 16.54 -34.94 -3.79
CA THR A 7 15.58 -34.26 -4.63
C THR A 7 15.29 -32.91 -3.96
N GLU A 8 15.93 -31.89 -4.48
CA GLU A 8 15.57 -30.48 -4.30
C GLU A 8 14.09 -30.33 -4.66
N LYS A 9 13.23 -30.52 -3.68
CA LYS A 9 11.80 -30.18 -3.78
C LYS A 9 11.70 -28.66 -3.86
N HIS A 10 11.99 -28.10 -5.04
CA HIS A 10 11.50 -26.79 -5.40
C HIS A 10 9.97 -26.89 -5.39
N SER A 11 9.37 -26.53 -4.28
CA SER A 11 7.94 -26.29 -4.19
C SER A 11 7.63 -25.20 -5.24
N LYS A 12 7.13 -25.60 -6.41
CA LYS A 12 6.57 -24.66 -7.38
C LYS A 12 5.48 -23.89 -6.64
N THR A 13 5.72 -22.63 -6.37
CA THR A 13 4.71 -21.75 -5.82
C THR A 13 3.54 -21.73 -6.80
N ILE A 14 2.44 -22.37 -6.43
CA ILE A 14 1.25 -22.45 -7.29
C ILE A 14 0.53 -21.12 -7.16
N TYR A 15 0.73 -20.23 -8.12
CA TYR A 15 0.01 -18.97 -8.21
C TYR A 15 -1.45 -19.21 -8.61
N ASN A 16 -2.36 -18.49 -7.96
CA ASN A 16 -3.77 -18.48 -8.31
C ASN A 16 -4.17 -17.07 -8.77
N ILE A 17 -3.93 -16.81 -10.06
CA ILE A 17 -4.13 -15.47 -10.64
C ILE A 17 -5.56 -14.94 -10.47
N PRO A 18 -6.64 -15.71 -10.75
CA PRO A 18 -8.00 -15.19 -10.56
C PRO A 18 -8.31 -14.80 -9.12
N LEU A 19 -7.99 -15.68 -8.18
CA LEU A 19 -8.24 -15.44 -6.76
C LEU A 19 -7.35 -14.32 -6.21
N GLY A 20 -6.08 -14.29 -6.60
CA GLY A 20 -5.16 -13.21 -6.21
C GLY A 20 -5.62 -11.85 -6.74
N THR A 21 -6.09 -11.78 -7.99
CA THR A 21 -6.65 -10.54 -8.55
C THR A 21 -7.89 -10.10 -7.77
N LEU A 22 -8.78 -11.02 -7.39
CA LEU A 22 -9.96 -10.69 -6.58
C LEU A 22 -9.57 -10.10 -5.20
N TYR A 23 -8.57 -10.67 -4.54
CA TYR A 23 -8.02 -10.10 -3.31
C TYR A 23 -7.40 -8.72 -3.54
N GLY A 24 -6.72 -8.51 -4.68
CA GLY A 24 -6.17 -7.20 -5.07
C GLY A 24 -7.25 -6.14 -5.29
N ILE A 25 -8.34 -6.49 -5.98
CA ILE A 25 -9.51 -5.62 -6.15
C ILE A 25 -10.09 -5.23 -4.79
N GLY A 26 -10.31 -6.22 -3.91
CA GLY A 26 -10.84 -5.99 -2.56
C GLY A 26 -9.93 -5.10 -1.71
N ALA A 27 -8.61 -5.35 -1.73
CA ALA A 27 -7.63 -4.50 -1.03
C ALA A 27 -7.68 -3.06 -1.58
N GLY A 28 -7.68 -2.90 -2.91
CA GLY A 28 -7.76 -1.60 -3.56
C GLY A 28 -9.04 -0.85 -3.22
N ALA A 29 -10.19 -1.53 -3.19
CA ALA A 29 -11.45 -0.91 -2.79
C ALA A 29 -11.41 -0.37 -1.35
N LEU A 30 -10.85 -1.15 -0.41
CA LEU A 30 -10.74 -0.71 0.99
C LEU A 30 -9.71 0.40 1.16
N TRP A 31 -8.61 0.38 0.42
CA TRP A 31 -7.58 1.43 0.47
C TRP A 31 -8.01 2.70 -0.24
N GLY A 32 -8.73 2.59 -1.37
CA GLY A 32 -9.30 3.75 -2.05
C GLY A 32 -10.21 4.59 -1.15
N ALA A 33 -10.97 3.97 -0.23
CA ALA A 33 -11.82 4.67 0.72
C ALA A 33 -11.03 5.50 1.76
N VAL A 34 -9.73 5.21 1.95
CA VAL A 34 -8.87 6.00 2.88
C VAL A 34 -8.71 7.45 2.43
N PHE A 35 -8.81 7.71 1.12
CA PHE A 35 -8.68 9.07 0.59
C PHE A 35 -9.80 10.01 1.03
N LEU A 36 -10.92 9.45 1.49
CA LEU A 36 -12.00 10.26 2.08
C LEU A 36 -11.73 10.66 3.55
N ALA A 37 -10.82 9.95 4.24
CA ALA A 37 -10.59 10.19 5.66
C ALA A 37 -10.10 11.61 5.98
N PRO A 38 -9.15 12.23 5.23
CA PRO A 38 -8.73 13.60 5.48
C PRO A 38 -9.87 14.62 5.34
N GLU A 39 -10.79 14.40 4.42
CA GLU A 39 -11.96 15.28 4.23
C GLU A 39 -12.92 15.20 5.42
N LEU A 40 -13.08 14.01 5.99
CA LEU A 40 -13.96 13.77 7.14
C LEU A 40 -13.41 14.37 8.44
N VAL A 41 -12.12 14.62 8.54
CA VAL A 41 -11.43 15.16 9.73
C VAL A 41 -10.44 16.26 9.35
N SER A 42 -10.88 17.18 8.50
CA SER A 42 -10.07 18.26 7.90
C SER A 42 -9.41 19.19 8.94
N ASP A 43 -9.97 19.29 10.15
CA ASP A 43 -9.41 20.09 11.24
C ASP A 43 -8.15 19.46 11.87
N PHE A 44 -7.89 18.17 11.59
CA PHE A 44 -6.75 17.45 12.15
C PHE A 44 -5.61 17.35 11.15
N THR A 45 -4.38 17.41 11.66
CA THR A 45 -3.20 17.30 10.81
C THR A 45 -3.02 15.89 10.25
N PRO A 46 -2.39 15.72 9.08
CA PRO A 46 -2.06 14.40 8.53
C PRO A 46 -1.28 13.50 9.49
N LEU A 47 -0.40 14.09 10.33
CA LEU A 47 0.34 13.35 11.35
C LEU A 47 -0.59 12.81 12.45
N GLN A 48 -1.55 13.62 12.92
CA GLN A 48 -2.55 13.16 13.89
C GLN A 48 -3.39 12.03 13.32
N LEU A 49 -3.86 12.15 12.06
CA LEU A 49 -4.64 11.12 11.40
C LEU A 49 -3.84 9.81 11.24
N ALA A 50 -2.56 9.90 10.88
CA ALA A 50 -1.68 8.73 10.83
C ALA A 50 -1.53 8.07 12.20
N ILE A 51 -1.29 8.86 13.26
CA ILE A 51 -1.17 8.35 14.62
C ILE A 51 -2.49 7.69 15.05
N GLY A 52 -3.63 8.35 14.89
CA GLY A 52 -4.94 7.81 15.25
C GLY A 52 -5.23 6.48 14.55
N ARG A 53 -5.07 6.44 13.23
CA ARG A 53 -5.23 5.22 12.42
C ARG A 53 -4.32 4.09 12.88
N PHE A 54 -3.04 4.35 13.04
CA PHE A 54 -2.07 3.29 13.34
C PHE A 54 -2.10 2.86 14.79
N LEU A 55 -2.45 3.73 15.74
CA LEU A 55 -2.74 3.34 17.12
C LEU A 55 -3.97 2.43 17.19
N ALA A 56 -5.06 2.81 16.52
CA ALA A 56 -6.25 1.97 16.47
C ALA A 56 -5.95 0.61 15.85
N TYR A 57 -5.17 0.55 14.76
CA TYR A 57 -4.73 -0.71 14.15
C TYR A 57 -3.90 -1.55 15.13
N GLY A 58 -2.97 -0.92 15.88
CA GLY A 58 -2.16 -1.58 16.90
C GLY A 58 -3.01 -2.16 18.04
N ILE A 59 -3.97 -1.39 18.54
CA ILE A 59 -4.89 -1.81 19.60
C ILE A 59 -5.76 -2.98 19.14
N ILE A 60 -6.36 -2.88 17.96
CA ILE A 60 -7.17 -3.96 17.38
C ILE A 60 -6.32 -5.22 17.22
N SER A 61 -5.12 -5.09 16.67
CA SER A 61 -4.20 -6.21 16.49
C SER A 61 -3.79 -6.83 17.82
N PHE A 62 -3.55 -6.03 18.85
CA PHE A 62 -3.23 -6.50 20.19
C PHE A 62 -4.38 -7.32 20.80
N VAL A 63 -5.60 -6.79 20.75
CA VAL A 63 -6.79 -7.49 21.28
C VAL A 63 -7.02 -8.81 20.54
N VAL A 64 -6.92 -8.82 19.21
CA VAL A 64 -7.19 -10.00 18.39
C VAL A 64 -6.09 -11.06 18.51
N ILE A 65 -4.82 -10.66 18.67
CA ILE A 65 -3.71 -11.61 18.78
C ILE A 65 -3.55 -12.21 20.18
N MET A 66 -4.03 -11.50 21.22
CA MET A 66 -3.84 -11.87 22.62
C MET A 66 -4.22 -13.33 22.94
N PRO A 67 -5.40 -13.85 22.54
CA PRO A 67 -5.78 -15.23 22.83
C PRO A 67 -4.85 -16.28 22.20
N ARG A 68 -4.16 -15.92 21.12
CA ARG A 68 -3.27 -16.80 20.36
C ARG A 68 -1.78 -16.52 20.58
N TRP A 69 -1.47 -15.53 21.40
CA TRP A 69 -0.12 -15.07 21.63
C TRP A 69 0.86 -16.16 22.08
N SER A 70 0.43 -17.04 22.98
CA SER A 70 1.24 -18.16 23.46
C SER A 70 1.73 -19.10 22.36
N VAL A 71 0.89 -19.30 21.33
CA VAL A 71 1.22 -20.13 20.17
C VAL A 71 2.08 -19.35 19.17
N ILE A 72 1.69 -18.12 18.83
CA ILE A 72 2.34 -17.31 17.81
C ILE A 72 3.79 -17.01 18.20
N LYS A 73 4.04 -16.60 19.45
CA LYS A 73 5.38 -16.22 19.95
C LYS A 73 6.43 -17.33 19.81
N GLN A 74 5.99 -18.60 19.78
CA GLN A 74 6.90 -19.75 19.63
C GLN A 74 7.39 -19.93 18.19
N HIS A 75 6.65 -19.40 17.22
CA HIS A 75 6.96 -19.55 15.80
C HIS A 75 7.59 -18.30 15.17
N VAL A 76 7.48 -17.14 15.83
CA VAL A 76 8.07 -15.86 15.37
C VAL A 76 9.53 -15.80 15.76
N LYS A 77 10.41 -15.79 14.76
CA LYS A 77 11.85 -15.72 14.94
C LYS A 77 12.33 -14.27 15.06
N ARG A 78 13.56 -14.07 15.58
CA ARG A 78 14.17 -12.74 15.65
C ARG A 78 14.26 -12.03 14.28
N GLN A 79 14.45 -12.79 13.20
CA GLN A 79 14.48 -12.26 11.85
C GLN A 79 13.12 -11.73 11.41
N ASP A 80 12.00 -12.36 11.86
CA ASP A 80 10.65 -11.91 11.54
C ASP A 80 10.33 -10.60 12.23
N TRP A 81 10.73 -10.42 13.49
CA TRP A 81 10.60 -9.14 14.21
C TRP A 81 11.39 -8.02 13.54
N ARG A 82 12.62 -8.32 13.05
CA ARG A 82 13.40 -7.33 12.28
C ARG A 82 12.71 -6.97 10.98
N ALA A 83 12.16 -7.96 10.26
CA ALA A 83 11.40 -7.73 9.04
C ALA A 83 10.15 -6.89 9.33
N LEU A 84 9.35 -7.25 10.33
CA LEU A 84 8.16 -6.51 10.76
C LEU A 84 8.49 -5.06 11.11
N PHE A 85 9.58 -4.82 11.86
CA PHE A 85 10.02 -3.47 12.22
C PHE A 85 10.30 -2.61 10.98
N TRP A 86 11.14 -3.10 10.07
CA TRP A 86 11.49 -2.36 8.86
C TRP A 86 10.33 -2.21 7.89
N LEU A 87 9.54 -3.26 7.71
CA LEU A 87 8.38 -3.23 6.83
C LEU A 87 7.31 -2.26 7.35
N SER A 88 7.03 -2.27 8.65
CA SER A 88 6.13 -1.32 9.28
C SER A 88 6.65 0.12 9.14
N LEU A 89 7.95 0.31 9.33
CA LEU A 89 8.59 1.62 9.21
C LEU A 89 8.47 2.17 7.78
N PHE A 90 8.86 1.37 6.78
CA PHE A 90 8.86 1.80 5.38
C PHE A 90 7.48 1.78 4.72
N GLY A 91 6.59 0.87 5.10
CA GLY A 91 5.26 0.76 4.50
C GLY A 91 4.19 1.65 5.14
N ASN A 92 4.40 2.03 6.40
CA ASN A 92 3.42 2.82 7.14
C ASN A 92 4.03 4.12 7.67
N THR A 93 4.91 4.05 8.65
CA THR A 93 5.33 5.21 9.45
C THR A 93 6.13 6.24 8.64
N VAL A 94 7.29 5.84 8.09
CA VAL A 94 8.16 6.73 7.30
C VAL A 94 7.49 7.10 5.98
N TYR A 95 6.90 6.12 5.31
CA TYR A 95 6.14 6.37 4.09
C TYR A 95 5.13 7.50 4.25
N TYR A 96 4.31 7.43 5.31
CA TYR A 96 3.25 8.42 5.51
C TYR A 96 3.80 9.82 5.82
N ILE A 97 4.90 9.92 6.57
CA ILE A 97 5.61 11.18 6.84
C ILE A 97 6.17 11.77 5.54
N LEU A 98 6.83 10.95 4.74
CA LEU A 98 7.42 11.38 3.46
C LEU A 98 6.33 11.82 2.47
N LEU A 99 5.24 11.05 2.38
CA LEU A 99 4.08 11.38 1.55
C LEU A 99 3.44 12.71 1.97
N SER A 100 3.23 12.92 3.26
CA SER A 100 2.66 14.16 3.78
C SER A 100 3.56 15.37 3.49
N LYS A 101 4.89 15.22 3.65
CA LYS A 101 5.85 16.27 3.28
C LYS A 101 5.87 16.54 1.78
N ALA A 102 5.76 15.50 0.96
CA ALA A 102 5.68 15.65 -0.49
C ALA A 102 4.44 16.48 -0.89
N VAL A 103 3.29 16.17 -0.31
CA VAL A 103 2.03 16.92 -0.56
C VAL A 103 2.17 18.37 -0.09
N GLN A 104 2.69 18.61 1.11
CA GLN A 104 2.84 19.96 1.65
C GLN A 104 3.82 20.82 0.86
N SER A 105 4.90 20.22 0.32
CA SER A 105 5.95 20.98 -0.39
C SER A 105 5.72 21.05 -1.91
N GLY A 106 5.19 20.01 -2.52
CA GLY A 106 5.03 19.89 -3.97
C GLY A 106 3.59 19.85 -4.47
N GLY A 107 2.64 19.81 -3.54
CA GLY A 107 1.22 19.67 -3.84
C GLY A 107 0.80 18.23 -4.14
N ILE A 108 -0.52 18.00 -4.09
CA ILE A 108 -1.15 16.70 -4.32
C ILE A 108 -0.81 16.17 -5.72
N ALA A 109 -0.79 17.06 -6.71
CA ALA A 109 -0.55 16.77 -8.10
C ALA A 109 0.77 16.07 -8.39
N LEU A 110 1.86 16.73 -7.99
CA LEU A 110 3.22 16.21 -8.18
C LEU A 110 3.39 14.89 -7.41
N THR A 111 2.87 14.85 -6.18
CA THR A 111 2.96 13.66 -5.34
C THR A 111 2.22 12.49 -5.97
N SER A 112 0.98 12.69 -6.43
CA SER A 112 0.17 11.66 -7.08
C SER A 112 0.80 11.17 -8.39
N LEU A 113 1.40 12.07 -9.18
CA LEU A 113 2.13 11.72 -10.40
C LEU A 113 3.28 10.76 -10.07
N VAL A 114 4.13 11.12 -9.08
CA VAL A 114 5.27 10.28 -8.70
C VAL A 114 4.80 8.93 -8.14
N MET A 115 3.81 8.93 -7.24
CA MET A 115 3.27 7.69 -6.66
C MET A 115 2.60 6.79 -7.69
N GLY A 116 2.06 7.33 -8.77
CA GLY A 116 1.53 6.56 -9.91
C GLY A 116 2.57 5.67 -10.60
N PHE A 117 3.87 5.89 -10.37
CA PHE A 117 4.95 5.02 -10.86
C PHE A 117 5.30 3.86 -9.91
N LEU A 118 4.62 3.72 -8.77
CA LEU A 118 4.81 2.59 -7.84
C LEU A 118 4.72 1.22 -8.52
N PRO A 119 3.68 0.94 -9.33
CA PRO A 119 3.58 -0.34 -10.03
C PRO A 119 4.78 -0.60 -10.95
N VAL A 120 5.30 0.44 -11.59
CA VAL A 120 6.48 0.34 -12.46
C VAL A 120 7.71 -0.06 -11.64
N ALA A 121 7.95 0.61 -10.51
CA ALA A 121 9.09 0.32 -9.64
C ALA A 121 9.06 -1.11 -9.08
N VAL A 122 7.91 -1.57 -8.58
CA VAL A 122 7.73 -2.93 -8.05
C VAL A 122 7.88 -3.97 -9.16
N THR A 123 7.34 -3.72 -10.36
CA THR A 123 7.42 -4.64 -11.50
C THR A 123 8.85 -4.78 -12.01
N ILE A 124 9.63 -3.69 -12.10
CA ILE A 124 11.03 -3.74 -12.50
C ILE A 124 11.86 -4.62 -11.52
N ILE A 125 11.62 -4.48 -10.23
CA ILE A 125 12.32 -5.31 -9.23
C ILE A 125 11.85 -6.77 -9.33
N GLY A 126 10.54 -7.00 -9.43
CA GLY A 126 9.94 -8.32 -9.51
C GLY A 126 10.32 -9.08 -10.79
N SER A 127 10.57 -8.39 -11.90
CA SER A 127 11.00 -9.01 -13.17
C SER A 127 12.37 -9.68 -13.10
N ARG A 128 13.16 -9.40 -12.05
CA ARG A 128 14.46 -10.03 -11.79
C ARG A 128 14.35 -11.31 -10.99
N ASP A 129 13.17 -11.66 -10.48
CA ASP A 129 12.96 -12.89 -9.73
C ASP A 129 12.96 -14.10 -10.70
N LYS A 130 13.46 -15.25 -10.23
CA LYS A 130 13.54 -16.48 -11.05
C LYS A 130 12.15 -16.92 -11.51
N GLY A 131 11.98 -17.11 -12.82
CA GLY A 131 10.71 -17.54 -13.41
C GLY A 131 9.66 -16.42 -13.53
N ALA A 132 10.04 -15.16 -13.30
CA ALA A 132 9.17 -14.02 -13.54
C ALA A 132 8.94 -13.77 -15.03
N VAL A 133 7.78 -13.19 -15.35
CA VAL A 133 7.52 -12.69 -16.72
C VAL A 133 8.53 -11.63 -17.05
N SER A 134 9.13 -11.71 -18.26
CA SER A 134 10.15 -10.78 -18.69
C SER A 134 9.62 -9.34 -18.76
N LEU A 135 10.48 -8.37 -18.44
CA LEU A 135 10.13 -6.97 -18.47
C LEU A 135 9.62 -6.51 -19.84
N THR A 136 10.20 -7.08 -20.93
CA THR A 136 9.78 -6.77 -22.31
C THR A 136 8.33 -7.12 -22.58
N VAL A 137 7.83 -8.22 -22.03
CA VAL A 137 6.42 -8.62 -22.15
C VAL A 137 5.51 -7.72 -21.32
N LEU A 138 6.02 -7.13 -20.23
CA LEU A 138 5.28 -6.23 -19.34
C LEU A 138 5.32 -4.76 -19.77
N LEU A 139 6.23 -4.39 -20.69
CA LEU A 139 6.37 -2.99 -21.16
C LEU A 139 5.05 -2.36 -21.61
N PRO A 140 4.15 -3.03 -22.36
CA PRO A 140 2.88 -2.41 -22.74
C PRO A 140 2.01 -2.02 -21.53
N SER A 141 1.94 -2.87 -20.49
CA SER A 141 1.19 -2.54 -19.28
C SER A 141 1.84 -1.42 -18.48
N LEU A 142 3.18 -1.38 -18.41
CA LEU A 142 3.91 -0.32 -17.73
C LEU A 142 3.76 1.03 -18.45
N PHE A 143 3.77 1.02 -19.78
CA PHE A 143 3.52 2.23 -20.58
C PHE A 143 2.11 2.77 -20.34
N LEU A 144 1.09 1.92 -20.36
CA LEU A 144 -0.30 2.31 -20.05
C LEU A 144 -0.43 2.86 -18.62
N CYS A 145 0.24 2.22 -17.65
CA CYS A 145 0.30 2.70 -16.27
C CYS A 145 0.90 4.11 -16.18
N GLY A 146 2.07 4.31 -16.76
CA GLY A 146 2.74 5.61 -16.79
C GLY A 146 1.91 6.69 -17.49
N ALA A 147 1.27 6.37 -18.63
CA ALA A 147 0.39 7.29 -19.33
C ALA A 147 -0.82 7.68 -18.47
N GLY A 148 -1.45 6.71 -17.80
CA GLY A 148 -2.54 6.98 -16.84
C GLY A 148 -2.12 7.87 -15.68
N ALA A 149 -0.95 7.59 -15.08
CA ALA A 149 -0.38 8.42 -14.02
C ALA A 149 -0.11 9.87 -14.50
N ILE A 150 0.45 10.03 -15.71
CA ILE A 150 0.69 11.36 -16.32
C ILE A 150 -0.64 12.11 -16.52
N CYS A 151 -1.70 11.44 -16.99
CA CYS A 151 -3.02 12.08 -17.16
C CYS A 151 -3.57 12.61 -15.83
N ILE A 152 -3.47 11.82 -14.74
CA ILE A 152 -3.90 12.25 -13.39
C ILE A 152 -3.04 13.43 -12.92
N GLY A 153 -1.71 13.30 -13.00
CA GLY A 153 -0.79 14.34 -12.56
C GLY A 153 -0.90 15.64 -13.38
N TRP A 154 -1.18 15.54 -14.68
CA TRP A 154 -1.35 16.71 -15.55
C TRP A 154 -2.52 17.59 -15.14
N GLU A 155 -3.67 16.97 -14.86
CA GLU A 155 -4.86 17.71 -14.40
C GLU A 155 -4.60 18.39 -13.06
N ALA A 156 -3.95 17.67 -12.18
CA ALA A 156 -3.60 18.19 -10.88
C ALA A 156 -2.52 19.29 -10.93
N LEU A 157 -1.55 19.26 -11.87
CA LEU A 157 -0.56 20.32 -12.07
C LEU A 157 -1.16 21.64 -12.61
N LYS A 158 -2.34 21.60 -13.21
CA LYS A 158 -3.06 22.80 -13.67
C LYS A 158 -3.80 23.54 -12.55
N ALA A 159 -3.90 22.94 -11.37
CA ALA A 159 -4.56 23.61 -10.24
C ALA A 159 -3.76 24.86 -9.82
N PRO A 160 -4.45 26.00 -9.50
CA PRO A 160 -3.80 27.30 -9.23
C PRO A 160 -2.86 27.33 -8.04
N GLU A 161 -2.91 26.32 -7.16
CA GLU A 161 -2.11 26.23 -5.93
C GLU A 161 -0.68 25.69 -6.11
N ALA A 162 -0.24 25.40 -7.36
CA ALA A 162 1.06 24.82 -7.65
C ALA A 162 2.18 25.88 -7.56
N THR A 163 2.38 26.49 -6.38
CA THR A 163 3.53 27.36 -6.12
C THR A 163 4.26 26.98 -4.85
N HIS A 164 5.59 26.91 -4.99
CA HIS A 164 6.67 26.92 -4.01
C HIS A 164 7.21 25.57 -3.55
N GLN A 165 8.52 25.40 -3.81
CA GLN A 165 9.36 24.25 -3.43
C GLN A 165 9.13 22.95 -4.21
N THR A 166 8.77 23.02 -5.48
CA THR A 166 8.53 21.85 -6.35
C THR A 166 9.68 20.82 -6.33
N SER A 167 10.94 21.26 -6.23
CA SER A 167 12.10 20.36 -6.15
C SER A 167 12.14 19.55 -4.85
N MET A 168 11.85 20.18 -3.72
CA MET A 168 11.78 19.49 -2.43
C MET A 168 10.57 18.54 -2.35
N GLY A 169 9.43 18.97 -2.90
CA GLY A 169 8.24 18.11 -3.03
C GLY A 169 8.53 16.87 -3.86
N LEU A 170 9.25 17.01 -4.98
CA LEU A 170 9.68 15.88 -5.80
C LEU A 170 10.61 14.94 -5.04
N LEU A 171 11.57 15.47 -4.28
CA LEU A 171 12.50 14.66 -3.48
C LEU A 171 11.73 13.82 -2.44
N TRP A 172 10.80 14.43 -1.72
CA TRP A 172 9.98 13.73 -0.73
C TRP A 172 9.05 12.68 -1.37
N ALA A 173 8.46 12.99 -2.54
CA ALA A 173 7.61 12.06 -3.28
C ALA A 173 8.40 10.84 -3.78
N VAL A 174 9.61 11.04 -4.33
CA VAL A 174 10.49 9.94 -4.74
C VAL A 174 10.93 9.12 -3.53
N ALA A 175 11.26 9.75 -2.40
CA ALA A 175 11.60 9.03 -1.18
C ALA A 175 10.41 8.20 -0.66
N ALA A 176 9.17 8.71 -0.72
CA ALA A 176 7.95 7.99 -0.38
C ALA A 176 7.74 6.79 -1.30
N LEU A 177 7.89 6.97 -2.62
CA LEU A 177 7.82 5.89 -3.61
C LEU A 177 8.84 4.79 -3.33
N LEU A 178 10.09 5.14 -3.05
CA LEU A 178 11.14 4.18 -2.72
C LEU A 178 10.84 3.45 -1.41
N SER A 179 10.37 4.17 -0.40
CA SER A 179 9.98 3.62 0.91
C SER A 179 8.89 2.54 0.74
N TRP A 180 7.80 2.89 0.04
CA TRP A 180 6.71 1.95 -0.16
C TRP A 180 7.07 0.80 -1.10
N THR A 181 7.90 1.05 -2.13
CA THR A 181 8.45 -0.01 -2.99
C THR A 181 9.25 -1.02 -2.18
N ALA A 182 10.11 -0.55 -1.27
CA ALA A 182 10.87 -1.41 -0.36
C ALA A 182 9.95 -2.26 0.53
N TYR A 183 8.86 -1.67 1.04
CA TYR A 183 7.83 -2.39 1.77
C TYR A 183 7.16 -3.46 0.90
N ALA A 184 6.64 -3.12 -0.27
CA ALA A 184 5.89 -4.04 -1.13
C ALA A 184 6.73 -5.27 -1.49
N VAL A 185 7.97 -5.04 -1.93
CA VAL A 185 8.93 -6.11 -2.28
C VAL A 185 9.33 -6.92 -1.04
N GLY A 186 9.69 -6.24 0.05
CA GLY A 186 10.13 -6.88 1.29
C GLY A 186 9.02 -7.70 1.95
N ASN A 187 7.78 -7.18 1.97
CA ASN A 187 6.62 -7.87 2.51
C ASN A 187 6.27 -9.13 1.70
N SER A 188 6.22 -9.01 0.37
CA SER A 188 5.97 -10.17 -0.52
C SER A 188 7.03 -11.27 -0.30
N ARG A 189 8.31 -10.92 -0.24
CA ARG A 189 9.40 -11.86 0.03
C ARG A 189 9.36 -12.44 1.44
N SER A 190 8.90 -11.67 2.44
CA SER A 190 8.73 -12.14 3.81
C SER A 190 7.58 -13.13 3.90
N LEU A 191 6.45 -12.83 3.27
CA LEU A 191 5.29 -13.72 3.18
C LEU A 191 5.63 -15.05 2.51
N ALA A 192 6.44 -15.03 1.45
CA ALA A 192 6.91 -16.25 0.76
C ALA A 192 7.81 -17.15 1.64
N ARG A 193 8.39 -16.61 2.71
CA ARG A 193 9.26 -17.32 3.66
C ARG A 193 8.60 -17.65 4.98
N LEU A 194 7.35 -17.27 5.18
CA LEU A 194 6.59 -17.61 6.39
C LEU A 194 6.50 -19.14 6.55
N GLY A 195 6.98 -19.61 7.71
CA GLY A 195 6.88 -21.02 8.05
C GLY A 195 5.54 -21.35 8.72
N MET A 196 5.54 -21.45 10.05
CA MET A 196 4.35 -21.76 10.85
C MET A 196 3.49 -20.51 11.18
N VAL A 197 3.97 -19.31 10.92
CA VAL A 197 3.21 -18.06 11.12
C VAL A 197 2.24 -17.90 9.96
N SER A 198 0.94 -17.77 10.26
CA SER A 198 -0.07 -17.56 9.22
C SER A 198 0.01 -16.15 8.65
N VAL A 199 -0.50 -15.96 7.43
CA VAL A 199 -0.61 -14.62 6.80
C VAL A 199 -1.48 -13.67 7.65
N TYR A 200 -2.48 -14.23 8.31
CA TYR A 200 -3.32 -13.48 9.23
C TYR A 200 -2.54 -13.02 10.47
N ASP A 201 -1.78 -13.93 11.10
CA ASP A 201 -0.95 -13.58 12.26
C ASP A 201 0.14 -12.58 11.88
N TRP A 202 0.71 -12.68 10.67
CA TRP A 202 1.66 -11.71 10.14
C TRP A 202 1.05 -10.30 10.06
N ASN A 203 -0.19 -10.18 9.59
CA ASN A 203 -0.91 -8.90 9.56
C ASN A 203 -1.12 -8.32 10.97
N LEU A 204 -1.48 -9.16 11.94
CA LEU A 204 -1.63 -8.74 13.33
C LEU A 204 -0.30 -8.28 13.95
N LEU A 205 0.79 -9.02 13.71
CA LEU A 205 2.12 -8.64 14.17
C LEU A 205 2.58 -7.31 13.53
N MET A 206 2.28 -7.11 12.24
CA MET A 206 2.52 -5.83 11.56
C MET A 206 1.75 -4.69 12.25
N GLY A 207 0.48 -4.92 12.60
CA GLY A 207 -0.33 -3.96 13.34
C GLY A 207 0.24 -3.59 14.71
N LEU A 208 0.72 -4.58 15.46
CA LEU A 208 1.38 -4.33 16.76
C LEU A 208 2.60 -3.43 16.62
N VAL A 209 3.48 -3.75 15.66
CA VAL A 209 4.71 -2.98 15.45
C VAL A 209 4.38 -1.57 14.93
N THR A 210 3.43 -1.45 14.01
CA THR A 210 2.98 -0.14 13.48
C THR A 210 2.36 0.72 14.59
N GLY A 211 1.54 0.12 15.46
CA GLY A 211 0.96 0.80 16.61
C GLY A 211 2.00 1.30 17.60
N ALA A 212 3.03 0.48 17.88
CA ALA A 212 4.14 0.89 18.73
C ALA A 212 4.94 2.06 18.12
N GLN A 213 5.19 2.03 16.81
CA GLN A 213 5.84 3.14 16.10
C GLN A 213 4.96 4.40 16.12
N ALA A 214 3.64 4.28 15.94
CA ALA A 214 2.70 5.41 16.03
C ALA A 214 2.70 6.01 17.45
N ALA A 215 2.76 5.20 18.48
CA ALA A 215 2.90 5.68 19.86
C ALA A 215 4.17 6.53 20.06
N CYS A 216 5.29 6.15 19.43
CA CYS A 216 6.51 6.94 19.44
C CYS A 216 6.41 8.31 18.74
N LEU A 217 5.41 8.50 17.85
CA LEU A 217 5.15 9.77 17.17
C LEU A 217 4.28 10.73 17.99
N ILE A 218 3.60 10.24 19.04
CA ILE A 218 2.74 11.08 19.89
C ILE A 218 3.48 12.31 20.44
N PRO A 219 4.69 12.19 21.04
CA PRO A 219 5.40 13.37 21.54
C PRO A 219 5.65 14.42 20.45
N ILE A 220 5.91 14.00 19.22
CA ILE A 220 6.14 14.92 18.09
C ILE A 220 4.83 15.66 17.75
N ALA A 221 3.70 14.97 17.74
CA ALA A 221 2.40 15.59 17.50
C ALA A 221 2.00 16.57 18.63
N LEU A 222 2.31 16.23 19.89
CA LEU A 222 2.09 17.11 21.05
C LEU A 222 2.91 18.40 20.95
N LEU A 223 4.15 18.32 20.48
CA LEU A 223 5.04 19.48 20.31
C LEU A 223 4.62 20.37 19.13
N SER A 224 3.83 19.87 18.19
CA SER A 224 3.35 20.64 17.03
C SER A 224 2.27 21.69 17.38
N GLY A 225 1.70 21.65 18.58
CA GLY A 225 0.76 22.65 19.10
C GLY A 225 -0.68 22.59 18.55
N HIS A 226 -1.01 21.65 17.67
CA HIS A 226 -2.34 21.51 17.03
C HIS A 226 -3.27 20.59 17.83
N LEU A 227 -3.48 20.87 19.13
CA LEU A 227 -4.26 19.99 20.02
C LEU A 227 -5.58 20.61 20.49
N GLN A 228 -5.85 21.87 20.10
CA GLN A 228 -7.00 22.60 20.60
C GLN A 228 -8.27 22.25 19.80
N HIS A 229 -8.79 21.05 20.04
CA HIS A 229 -10.07 20.61 19.51
C HIS A 229 -11.03 20.30 20.66
N ASP A 230 -12.32 20.45 20.44
CA ASP A 230 -13.34 20.10 21.41
C ASP A 230 -13.53 18.57 21.53
N LEU A 231 -14.25 18.12 22.56
CA LEU A 231 -14.47 16.70 22.80
C LEU A 231 -15.26 16.01 21.68
N ILE A 232 -16.15 16.75 21.00
CA ILE A 232 -16.96 16.21 19.91
C ILE A 232 -16.06 15.93 18.70
N SER A 233 -15.19 16.89 18.35
CA SER A 233 -14.20 16.73 17.27
C SER A 233 -13.24 15.58 17.55
N TRP A 234 -12.74 15.43 18.79
CA TRP A 234 -11.93 14.29 19.17
C TRP A 234 -12.68 12.96 19.09
N GLY A 235 -13.97 12.94 19.46
CA GLY A 235 -14.83 11.76 19.33
C GLY A 235 -15.01 11.36 17.87
N TRP A 236 -15.31 12.33 17.00
CA TRP A 236 -15.42 12.11 15.55
C TRP A 236 -14.11 11.61 14.93
N PHE A 237 -13.00 12.27 15.24
CA PHE A 237 -11.66 11.87 14.80
C PHE A 237 -11.33 10.43 15.20
N THR A 238 -11.61 10.07 16.46
CA THR A 238 -11.36 8.70 16.95
C THR A 238 -12.23 7.69 16.20
N GLY A 239 -13.50 8.01 15.95
CA GLY A 239 -14.40 7.20 15.15
C GLY A 239 -13.88 6.97 13.74
N VAL A 240 -13.55 8.04 13.02
CA VAL A 240 -13.00 7.96 11.65
C VAL A 240 -11.69 7.19 11.62
N SER A 241 -10.75 7.51 12.52
CA SER A 241 -9.46 6.81 12.61
C SER A 241 -9.62 5.31 12.87
N THR A 242 -10.58 4.93 13.75
CA THR A 242 -10.85 3.54 14.05
C THR A 242 -11.49 2.80 12.87
N ILE A 243 -12.45 3.41 12.18
CA ILE A 243 -13.07 2.84 10.97
C ILE A 243 -12.01 2.63 9.90
N VAL A 244 -11.16 3.64 9.65
CA VAL A 244 -10.06 3.53 8.68
C VAL A 244 -9.06 2.45 9.07
N ALA A 245 -8.74 2.31 10.36
CA ALA A 245 -7.88 1.23 10.85
C ALA A 245 -8.48 -0.15 10.59
N ILE A 246 -9.79 -0.32 10.81
CA ILE A 246 -10.49 -1.58 10.57
C ILE A 246 -10.53 -1.90 9.08
N ILE A 247 -11.06 -0.99 8.25
CA ILE A 247 -11.29 -1.29 6.84
C ILE A 247 -9.97 -1.36 6.04
N ALA A 248 -9.08 -0.41 6.21
CA ALA A 248 -7.88 -0.33 5.40
C ALA A 248 -6.68 -1.04 6.02
N SER A 249 -6.40 -0.85 7.31
CA SER A 249 -5.20 -1.43 7.91
C SER A 249 -5.42 -2.88 8.35
N PHE A 250 -6.59 -3.25 8.88
CA PHE A 250 -6.86 -4.62 9.28
C PHE A 250 -7.30 -5.48 8.08
N PHE A 251 -8.43 -5.15 7.45
CA PHE A 251 -8.95 -5.94 6.33
C PHE A 251 -8.18 -5.69 5.03
N GLY A 252 -7.90 -4.43 4.66
CA GLY A 252 -7.19 -4.08 3.43
C GLY A 252 -5.80 -4.71 3.37
N ASN A 253 -4.98 -4.56 4.43
CA ASN A 253 -3.67 -5.22 4.52
C ASN A 253 -3.79 -6.74 4.56
N GLY A 254 -4.84 -7.28 5.19
CA GLY A 254 -5.12 -8.72 5.20
C GLY A 254 -5.35 -9.26 3.78
N LEU A 255 -6.18 -8.60 2.99
CA LEU A 255 -6.44 -8.94 1.58
C LEU A 255 -5.17 -8.75 0.73
N TRP A 256 -4.42 -7.66 0.93
CA TRP A 256 -3.15 -7.41 0.27
C TRP A 256 -2.12 -8.52 0.53
N ASN A 257 -1.98 -8.94 1.78
CA ASN A 257 -1.07 -10.03 2.14
C ASN A 257 -1.49 -11.36 1.50
N ARG A 258 -2.80 -11.67 1.47
CA ARG A 258 -3.33 -12.85 0.77
C ARG A 258 -3.06 -12.79 -0.73
N MET A 259 -3.31 -11.65 -1.35
CA MET A 259 -2.98 -11.41 -2.76
C MET A 259 -1.49 -11.64 -3.02
N SER A 260 -0.61 -11.07 -2.19
CA SER A 260 0.85 -11.18 -2.34
C SER A 260 1.37 -12.61 -2.22
N CYS A 261 0.63 -13.51 -1.56
CA CYS A 261 0.94 -14.95 -1.53
C CYS A 261 0.46 -15.69 -2.80
N LEU A 262 -0.52 -15.16 -3.51
CA LEU A 262 -1.17 -15.80 -4.64
C LEU A 262 -0.69 -15.30 -6.01
N LEU A 263 0.00 -14.16 -6.03
CA LEU A 263 0.47 -13.51 -7.24
C LEU A 263 1.99 -13.38 -7.26
N PRO A 264 2.62 -13.45 -8.44
CA PRO A 264 4.03 -13.10 -8.58
C PRO A 264 4.23 -11.60 -8.30
N LEU A 265 5.43 -11.23 -7.85
CA LEU A 265 5.74 -9.87 -7.43
C LEU A 265 5.51 -8.83 -8.55
N THR A 266 5.81 -9.21 -9.81
CA THR A 266 5.55 -8.38 -10.98
C THR A 266 4.08 -8.02 -11.15
N MET A 267 3.16 -8.92 -10.78
CA MET A 267 1.73 -8.70 -10.84
C MET A 267 1.21 -7.99 -9.58
N THR A 268 1.80 -8.29 -8.42
CA THR A 268 1.46 -7.63 -7.15
C THR A 268 1.59 -6.11 -7.28
N GLY A 269 2.65 -5.60 -7.92
CA GLY A 269 2.82 -4.18 -8.17
C GLY A 269 1.66 -3.54 -8.94
N GLN A 270 1.14 -4.23 -9.95
CA GLN A 270 0.01 -3.74 -10.75
C GLN A 270 -1.32 -3.69 -9.99
N MET A 271 -1.48 -4.53 -8.96
CA MET A 271 -2.73 -4.53 -8.16
C MET A 271 -2.91 -3.26 -7.33
N ILE A 272 -1.85 -2.47 -7.11
CA ILE A 272 -1.93 -1.16 -6.46
C ILE A 272 -2.84 -0.20 -7.25
N LEU A 273 -2.90 -0.35 -8.57
CA LEU A 273 -3.73 0.49 -9.42
C LEU A 273 -5.22 0.39 -9.09
N PHE A 274 -5.67 -0.69 -8.48
CA PHE A 274 -7.05 -0.77 -8.00
C PHE A 274 -7.36 0.25 -6.91
N GLU A 275 -6.40 0.56 -6.03
CA GLU A 275 -6.54 1.63 -5.05
C GLU A 275 -6.81 2.97 -5.74
N THR A 276 -6.03 3.30 -6.78
CA THR A 276 -6.23 4.53 -7.56
C THR A 276 -7.59 4.56 -8.26
N LEU A 277 -8.01 3.44 -8.87
CA LEU A 277 -9.31 3.35 -9.53
C LEU A 277 -10.47 3.59 -8.56
N PHE A 278 -10.44 2.95 -7.39
CA PHE A 278 -11.48 3.12 -6.39
C PHE A 278 -11.43 4.50 -5.73
N ALA A 279 -10.23 5.07 -5.50
CA ALA A 279 -10.09 6.43 -5.00
C ALA A 279 -10.72 7.46 -5.94
N LEU A 280 -10.53 7.31 -7.26
CA LEU A 280 -11.18 8.15 -8.26
C LEU A 280 -12.71 8.00 -8.22
N ILE A 281 -13.22 6.76 -8.17
CA ILE A 281 -14.67 6.50 -8.09
C ILE A 281 -15.26 7.15 -6.83
N TYR A 282 -14.63 6.93 -5.67
CA TYR A 282 -15.11 7.49 -4.41
C TYR A 282 -15.00 9.01 -4.38
N GLY A 283 -13.95 9.59 -4.97
CA GLY A 283 -13.81 11.04 -5.13
C GLY A 283 -14.94 11.65 -5.97
N PHE A 284 -15.27 11.06 -7.10
CA PHE A 284 -16.39 11.52 -7.96
C PHE A 284 -17.74 11.44 -7.24
N LEU A 285 -17.97 10.35 -6.48
CA LEU A 285 -19.18 10.18 -5.67
C LEU A 285 -19.24 11.20 -4.51
N TRP A 286 -18.11 11.50 -3.88
CA TRP A 286 -18.02 12.45 -2.78
C TRP A 286 -18.25 13.88 -3.22
N GLU A 287 -17.65 14.25 -4.38
CA GLU A 287 -17.76 15.59 -4.96
C GLU A 287 -19.07 15.80 -5.73
N ASP A 288 -19.92 14.78 -5.83
CA ASP A 288 -21.19 14.78 -6.61
C ASP A 288 -20.99 15.35 -8.03
N ARG A 289 -19.92 14.93 -8.70
CA ARG A 289 -19.56 15.41 -10.03
C ARG A 289 -19.25 14.26 -11.01
N TRP A 290 -19.49 14.53 -12.26
CA TRP A 290 -19.04 13.65 -13.33
C TRP A 290 -17.54 13.79 -13.59
N PRO A 291 -16.84 12.68 -13.94
CA PRO A 291 -15.43 12.74 -14.27
C PRO A 291 -15.18 13.58 -15.52
N ARG A 292 -14.08 14.33 -15.52
CA ARG A 292 -13.61 15.07 -16.71
C ARG A 292 -13.06 14.10 -17.76
N PRO A 293 -13.05 14.47 -19.06
CA PRO A 293 -12.57 13.59 -20.13
C PRO A 293 -11.16 13.01 -19.88
N ILE A 294 -10.24 13.79 -19.32
CA ILE A 294 -8.88 13.34 -19.00
C ILE A 294 -8.86 12.34 -17.83
N GLU A 295 -9.76 12.50 -16.86
CA GLU A 295 -9.91 11.54 -15.73
C GLU A 295 -10.50 10.22 -16.25
N VAL A 296 -11.45 10.27 -17.19
CA VAL A 296 -11.95 9.08 -17.88
C VAL A 296 -10.84 8.41 -18.68
N ALA A 297 -10.04 9.17 -19.41
CA ALA A 297 -8.90 8.63 -20.16
C ALA A 297 -7.90 7.95 -19.24
N ALA A 298 -7.54 8.59 -18.12
CA ALA A 298 -6.65 8.02 -17.09
C ALA A 298 -7.21 6.72 -16.52
N PHE A 299 -8.50 6.71 -16.16
CA PHE A 299 -9.17 5.52 -15.65
C PHE A 299 -9.09 4.36 -16.65
N MET A 300 -9.41 4.61 -17.92
CA MET A 300 -9.34 3.59 -18.98
C MET A 300 -7.92 3.08 -19.22
N LEU A 301 -6.90 3.96 -19.20
CA LEU A 301 -5.50 3.59 -19.35
C LEU A 301 -5.05 2.67 -18.19
N ILE A 302 -5.45 2.98 -16.95
CA ILE A 302 -5.14 2.16 -15.77
C ILE A 302 -5.82 0.79 -15.87
N VAL A 303 -7.11 0.74 -16.24
CA VAL A 303 -7.84 -0.53 -16.44
C VAL A 303 -7.15 -1.37 -17.53
N CYS A 304 -6.81 -0.78 -18.67
CA CYS A 304 -6.10 -1.45 -19.75
C CYS A 304 -4.71 -1.95 -19.31
N SER A 305 -3.99 -1.18 -18.47
CA SER A 305 -2.71 -1.58 -17.89
C SER A 305 -2.85 -2.87 -17.07
N VAL A 306 -3.81 -2.90 -16.14
CA VAL A 306 -4.05 -4.08 -15.30
C VAL A 306 -4.45 -5.29 -16.16
N MET A 307 -5.37 -5.12 -17.10
CA MET A 307 -5.82 -6.21 -17.98
C MET A 307 -4.69 -6.77 -18.84
N THR A 308 -3.82 -5.91 -19.36
CA THR A 308 -2.66 -6.31 -20.16
C THR A 308 -1.66 -7.09 -19.31
N CYS A 309 -1.38 -6.64 -18.10
CA CYS A 309 -0.51 -7.34 -17.14
C CYS A 309 -1.06 -8.73 -16.78
N VAL A 310 -2.34 -8.81 -16.41
CA VAL A 310 -3.02 -10.07 -16.06
C VAL A 310 -2.97 -11.05 -17.24
N SER A 311 -3.22 -10.56 -18.46
CA SER A 311 -3.20 -11.38 -19.68
C SER A 311 -1.80 -11.93 -19.98
N ALA A 312 -0.75 -11.11 -19.79
CA ALA A 312 0.65 -11.52 -19.95
C ALA A 312 1.02 -12.67 -19.00
N HIS A 313 0.64 -12.54 -17.72
CA HIS A 313 0.91 -13.57 -16.72
C HIS A 313 0.13 -14.86 -16.97
N ARG A 314 -1.14 -14.79 -17.39
CA ARG A 314 -1.94 -15.97 -17.74
C ARG A 314 -1.36 -16.74 -18.93
N LYS A 315 -0.85 -16.05 -19.95
CA LYS A 315 -0.18 -16.70 -21.08
C LYS A 315 1.10 -17.40 -20.65
N HIS A 316 1.93 -16.75 -19.84
CA HIS A 316 3.20 -17.30 -19.35
C HIS A 316 3.01 -18.57 -18.49
N HIS A 317 1.92 -18.68 -17.75
CA HIS A 317 1.62 -19.89 -16.95
C HIS A 317 1.04 -21.06 -17.75
N ARG A 318 0.64 -20.84 -19.00
CA ARG A 318 0.10 -21.89 -19.88
C ARG A 318 1.17 -22.52 -20.79
N THR A 319 2.30 -21.86 -20.95
CA THR A 319 3.50 -22.35 -21.64
C THR A 319 4.48 -22.96 -20.66
#